data_425113841aa97ca80b0cff2a71cb7c72
#
_entry.id   425113841aa97ca80b0cff2a71cb7c72
#
_cell.length_a   1.000
_cell.length_b   1.000
_cell.length_c   1.000
_cell.angle_alpha   90.00
_cell.angle_beta   90.00
_cell.angle_gamma   90.00
#
_symmetry.space_group_name_H-M   'P 1'
#
loop_
_entity.id
_entity.type
_entity.pdbx_description
1 polymer ?
#
loop_
_entity_poly.entity_id
_entity_poly.type
_entity_poly.pdbx_seq_one_letter_code
_entity_poly.pdbx_strand_id
1 'polypeptide(L)'
;MLSLRRWSVRHAAGLARVYRWGARWAPRLAPLARGLGLARSERWLRPLERAGKGLLFDCRMCGQCALGHTGMACPMTCAKQLRNGPCGGVRADGGCEVRPQMRCTWLEAGEGQRRAGSVAAPWLAPLDRRRGERSTWIQVIHPEPDAAPVTRSAPPPAPRPAEPISALDAALQNALRGERFAVTVEIAPPDSPDPAVLLARAERFRGLVDAINITDGAGGNCHMSSVAAASVLAAAGFEPVCQVGCRDRNRIA
;
A
#
# COMPACT_ATOMS: atom_id res chain seq x y z
N MET A 1 16.78 18.88 -3.78
CA MET A 1 15.35 18.46 -3.70
C MET A 1 15.00 17.74 -2.39
N LEU A 2 15.84 16.85 -1.86
CA LEU A 2 15.57 16.16 -0.58
C LEU A 2 15.35 17.08 0.63
N SER A 3 16.00 18.23 0.67
CA SER A 3 15.87 19.22 1.75
C SER A 3 14.50 19.89 1.82
N LEU A 4 13.94 20.28 0.67
CA LEU A 4 12.62 20.94 0.59
C LEU A 4 11.47 19.98 0.89
N ARG A 5 11.57 18.73 0.47
CA ARG A 5 10.60 17.70 0.85
C ARG A 5 10.54 17.50 2.36
N ARG A 6 11.69 17.41 3.03
CA ARG A 6 11.75 17.32 4.49
C ARG A 6 11.23 18.57 5.18
N TRP A 7 11.50 19.74 4.61
CA TRP A 7 10.94 20.99 5.10
C TRP A 7 9.42 20.97 5.05
N SER A 8 8.81 20.51 3.94
CA SER A 8 7.35 20.39 3.81
C SER A 8 6.75 19.46 4.87
N VAL A 9 7.38 18.33 5.17
CA VAL A 9 6.96 17.41 6.25
C VAL A 9 7.07 18.08 7.63
N ARG A 10 8.15 18.84 7.88
CA ARG A 10 8.31 19.58 9.14
C ARG A 10 7.23 20.64 9.35
N HIS A 11 6.78 21.28 8.27
CA HIS A 11 5.75 22.32 8.27
C HIS A 11 4.37 21.79 7.86
N ALA A 12 4.14 20.47 7.98
CA ALA A 12 2.92 19.82 7.54
C ALA A 12 1.64 20.42 8.10
N ALA A 13 1.64 20.88 9.36
CA ALA A 13 0.48 21.51 9.99
C ALA A 13 0.06 22.82 9.27
N GLY A 14 1.02 23.67 8.93
CA GLY A 14 0.78 24.92 8.20
C GLY A 14 0.33 24.66 6.77
N LEU A 15 1.09 23.82 6.06
CA LEU A 15 0.80 23.46 4.67
C LEU A 15 -0.55 22.74 4.54
N ALA A 16 -0.91 21.88 5.48
CA ALA A 16 -2.22 21.23 5.49
C ALA A 16 -3.37 22.22 5.67
N ARG A 17 -3.18 23.28 6.47
CA ARG A 17 -4.16 24.36 6.61
C ARG A 17 -4.35 25.12 5.30
N VAL A 18 -3.24 25.52 4.67
CA VAL A 18 -3.25 26.21 3.36
C VAL A 18 -3.92 25.31 2.29
N TYR A 19 -3.57 24.03 2.27
CA TYR A 19 -4.12 23.08 1.32
C TYR A 19 -5.63 22.90 1.50
N ARG A 20 -6.12 22.77 2.75
CA ARG A 20 -7.55 22.69 3.06
C ARG A 20 -8.28 23.99 2.73
N TRP A 21 -7.67 25.12 3.01
CA TRP A 21 -8.22 26.42 2.63
C TRP A 21 -8.36 26.53 1.11
N GLY A 22 -7.30 26.22 0.35
CA GLY A 22 -7.36 26.18 -1.10
C GLY A 22 -8.42 25.24 -1.65
N ALA A 23 -8.54 24.04 -1.10
CA ALA A 23 -9.56 23.07 -1.49
C ALA A 23 -11.01 23.55 -1.22
N ARG A 24 -11.23 24.36 -0.18
CA ARG A 24 -12.55 24.98 0.10
C ARG A 24 -12.89 26.10 -0.89
N TRP A 25 -11.88 26.83 -1.37
CA TRP A 25 -12.11 27.95 -2.27
C TRP A 25 -12.08 27.55 -3.75
N ALA A 26 -11.37 26.48 -4.08
CA ALA A 26 -11.24 26.01 -5.47
C ALA A 26 -12.60 25.81 -6.19
N PRO A 27 -13.66 25.26 -5.58
CA PRO A 27 -14.97 25.14 -6.24
C PRO A 27 -15.60 26.49 -6.64
N ARG A 28 -15.26 27.58 -5.92
CA ARG A 28 -15.75 28.93 -6.27
C ARG A 28 -15.16 29.45 -7.57
N LEU A 29 -14.01 28.92 -7.99
CA LEU A 29 -13.38 29.23 -9.27
C LEU A 29 -13.94 28.39 -10.42
N ALA A 30 -14.79 27.40 -10.13
CA ALA A 30 -15.37 26.50 -11.12
C ALA A 30 -16.12 27.24 -12.27
N PRO A 31 -16.99 28.25 -12.02
CA PRO A 31 -17.67 28.96 -13.10
C PRO A 31 -16.68 29.68 -14.03
N LEU A 32 -15.65 30.29 -13.48
CA LEU A 32 -14.61 30.95 -14.25
C LEU A 32 -13.83 29.96 -15.13
N ALA A 33 -13.42 28.84 -14.53
CA ALA A 33 -12.69 27.80 -15.25
C ALA A 33 -13.56 27.14 -16.35
N ARG A 34 -14.87 26.99 -16.13
CA ARG A 34 -15.83 26.54 -17.15
C ARG A 34 -15.94 27.53 -18.31
N GLY A 35 -16.01 28.82 -18.02
CA GLY A 35 -16.04 29.86 -19.03
C GLY A 35 -14.79 29.92 -19.92
N LEU A 36 -13.61 29.63 -19.34
CA LEU A 36 -12.35 29.57 -20.08
C LEU A 36 -12.17 28.24 -20.85
N GLY A 37 -12.94 27.23 -20.54
CA GLY A 37 -12.81 25.89 -21.10
C GLY A 37 -11.72 25.06 -20.38
N LEU A 38 -12.02 23.77 -20.17
CA LEU A 38 -11.16 22.85 -19.43
C LEU A 38 -9.73 22.76 -19.97
N ALA A 39 -9.60 22.63 -21.29
CA ALA A 39 -8.30 22.47 -21.94
C ALA A 39 -7.39 23.71 -21.76
N ARG A 40 -7.97 24.92 -21.79
CA ARG A 40 -7.21 26.16 -21.55
C ARG A 40 -6.82 26.28 -20.08
N SER A 41 -7.76 26.02 -19.16
CA SER A 41 -7.51 26.05 -17.71
C SER A 41 -6.41 25.06 -17.34
N GLU A 42 -6.42 23.86 -17.89
CA GLU A 42 -5.38 22.86 -17.66
C GLU A 42 -4.02 23.28 -18.20
N ARG A 43 -3.98 23.89 -19.38
CA ARG A 43 -2.74 24.41 -19.99
C ARG A 43 -2.00 25.40 -19.09
N TRP A 44 -2.73 26.24 -18.36
CA TRP A 44 -2.15 27.24 -17.47
C TRP A 44 -1.90 26.72 -16.06
N LEU A 45 -2.83 25.96 -15.49
CA LEU A 45 -2.72 25.49 -14.10
C LEU A 45 -1.73 24.33 -13.94
N ARG A 46 -1.64 23.47 -14.95
CA ARG A 46 -0.75 22.28 -14.89
C ARG A 46 0.73 22.67 -14.68
N PRO A 47 1.34 23.59 -15.44
CA PRO A 47 2.74 23.95 -15.22
C PRO A 47 2.97 24.62 -13.85
N LEU A 48 2.05 25.45 -13.38
CA LEU A 48 2.12 26.06 -12.05
C LEU A 48 2.04 25.02 -10.95
N GLU A 49 1.10 24.09 -11.05
CA GLU A 49 0.96 22.98 -10.11
C GLU A 49 2.21 22.09 -10.13
N ARG A 50 2.73 21.77 -11.31
CA ARG A 50 3.94 20.96 -11.48
C ARG A 50 5.15 21.65 -10.85
N ALA A 51 5.34 22.94 -11.08
CA ALA A 51 6.44 23.69 -10.51
C ALA A 51 6.32 23.77 -8.98
N GLY A 52 5.19 24.22 -8.44
CA GLY A 52 4.98 24.37 -7.01
C GLY A 52 5.02 23.04 -6.24
N LYS A 53 4.26 22.05 -6.69
CA LYS A 53 4.25 20.73 -6.05
C LYS A 53 5.54 19.93 -6.31
N GLY A 54 6.17 20.12 -7.47
CA GLY A 54 7.46 19.52 -7.79
C GLY A 54 8.54 19.99 -6.84
N LEU A 55 8.62 21.31 -6.62
CA LEU A 55 9.60 21.93 -5.74
C LEU A 55 9.42 21.52 -4.28
N LEU A 56 8.19 21.60 -3.77
CA LEU A 56 7.89 21.38 -2.34
C LEU A 56 7.78 19.91 -1.96
N PHE A 57 7.24 19.07 -2.83
CA PHE A 57 6.83 17.71 -2.50
C PHE A 57 7.44 16.62 -3.41
N ASP A 58 8.32 16.98 -4.33
CA ASP A 58 8.83 16.08 -5.40
C ASP A 58 7.67 15.37 -6.13
N CYS A 59 6.66 16.15 -6.53
CA CYS A 59 5.44 15.63 -7.13
C CYS A 59 5.69 14.99 -8.48
N ARG A 60 5.12 13.80 -8.70
CA ARG A 60 5.19 13.03 -9.96
C ARG A 60 3.99 13.22 -10.87
N MET A 61 3.15 14.21 -10.61
CA MET A 61 1.95 14.52 -11.40
C MET A 61 1.07 13.29 -11.71
N CYS A 62 0.84 12.45 -10.70
CA CYS A 62 0.03 11.23 -10.87
C CYS A 62 -1.47 11.48 -11.04
N GLY A 63 -1.92 12.73 -10.95
CA GLY A 63 -3.32 13.11 -11.08
C GLY A 63 -4.21 12.74 -9.89
N GLN A 64 -3.69 12.08 -8.85
CA GLN A 64 -4.46 11.60 -7.69
C GLN A 64 -3.77 12.01 -6.39
N CYS A 65 -3.84 13.33 -6.11
CA CYS A 65 -3.11 13.93 -5.01
C CYS A 65 -3.58 13.39 -3.65
N ALA A 66 -2.62 12.89 -2.88
CA ALA A 66 -2.84 12.36 -1.54
C ALA A 66 -2.17 13.19 -0.43
N LEU A 67 -1.56 14.33 -0.76
CA LEU A 67 -0.76 15.14 0.19
C LEU A 67 -1.52 15.47 1.47
N GLY A 68 -2.82 15.79 1.35
CA GLY A 68 -3.66 16.08 2.52
C GLY A 68 -3.86 14.90 3.47
N HIS A 69 -3.66 13.68 2.99
CA HIS A 69 -3.84 12.43 3.75
C HIS A 69 -2.50 11.82 4.20
N THR A 70 -1.39 12.23 3.58
CA THR A 70 -0.06 11.67 3.83
C THR A 70 0.90 12.66 4.50
N GLY A 71 0.35 13.61 5.28
CA GLY A 71 1.16 14.55 6.03
C GLY A 71 2.15 15.35 5.16
N MET A 72 1.72 15.77 3.97
CA MET A 72 2.51 16.51 2.99
C MET A 72 3.71 15.74 2.42
N ALA A 73 3.77 14.43 2.57
CA ALA A 73 4.72 13.56 1.88
C ALA A 73 4.05 12.89 0.67
N CYS A 74 4.59 13.06 -0.53
CA CYS A 74 4.01 12.48 -1.73
C CYS A 74 4.27 10.96 -1.80
N PRO A 75 3.26 10.07 -1.81
CA PRO A 75 3.47 8.63 -1.90
C PRO A 75 4.22 8.19 -3.14
N MET A 76 4.08 8.94 -4.24
CA MET A 76 4.74 8.62 -5.51
C MET A 76 6.25 8.85 -5.51
N THR A 77 6.81 9.44 -4.44
CA THR A 77 8.26 9.50 -4.23
C THR A 77 8.82 8.20 -3.67
N CYS A 78 7.96 7.29 -3.20
CA CYS A 78 8.37 5.94 -2.83
C CYS A 78 9.04 5.24 -4.01
N ALA A 79 10.21 4.63 -3.79
CA ALA A 79 10.97 3.96 -4.84
C ALA A 79 10.20 2.79 -5.46
N LYS A 80 9.33 2.14 -4.69
CA LYS A 80 8.43 1.07 -5.13
C LYS A 80 7.05 1.59 -5.58
N GLN A 81 6.83 2.91 -5.58
CA GLN A 81 5.57 3.56 -5.94
C GLN A 81 4.35 3.05 -5.15
N LEU A 82 4.55 2.63 -3.92
CA LEU A 82 3.46 2.16 -3.06
C LEU A 82 2.55 3.32 -2.67
N ARG A 83 1.26 3.16 -2.87
CA ARG A 83 0.26 4.14 -2.43
C ARG A 83 -0.20 3.93 -1.00
N ASN A 84 -0.02 2.75 -0.48
CA ASN A 84 -0.31 2.38 0.91
C ASN A 84 0.90 1.61 1.44
N GLY A 85 1.64 2.23 2.33
CA GLY A 85 2.84 1.68 2.93
C GLY A 85 2.88 1.96 4.43
N PRO A 86 3.98 1.72 5.09
CA PRO A 86 5.28 1.30 4.54
C PRO A 86 5.32 -0.17 4.11
N CYS A 87 6.33 -0.52 3.29
CA CYS A 87 6.73 -1.91 3.06
C CYS A 87 7.72 -2.37 4.15
N GLY A 88 7.99 -3.68 4.22
CA GLY A 88 8.97 -4.25 5.15
C GLY A 88 10.43 -3.85 4.89
N GLY A 89 10.73 -3.21 3.76
CA GLY A 89 12.09 -2.79 3.39
C GLY A 89 12.53 -1.44 3.96
N VAL A 90 12.00 -1.04 5.10
CA VAL A 90 12.48 0.13 5.84
C VAL A 90 13.67 -0.30 6.69
N ARG A 91 14.82 0.34 6.46
CA ARG A 91 16.05 0.04 7.20
C ARG A 91 16.00 0.57 8.62
N ALA A 92 16.86 0.06 9.50
CA ALA A 92 16.94 0.46 10.91
C ALA A 92 17.20 1.97 11.08
N ASP A 93 17.93 2.59 10.14
CA ASP A 93 18.19 4.02 10.10
C ASP A 93 17.00 4.85 9.54
N GLY A 94 15.89 4.20 9.19
CA GLY A 94 14.73 4.80 8.53
C GLY A 94 14.94 5.04 7.03
N GLY A 95 16.01 4.54 6.46
CA GLY A 95 16.31 4.60 5.02
C GLY A 95 15.46 3.62 4.22
N CYS A 96 15.45 3.82 2.90
CA CYS A 96 14.79 2.93 1.95
C CYS A 96 15.80 1.86 1.46
N GLU A 97 15.39 0.58 1.41
CA GLU A 97 16.24 -0.49 0.89
C GLU A 97 16.61 -0.30 -0.59
N VAL A 98 15.67 0.23 -1.40
CA VAL A 98 15.86 0.44 -2.85
C VAL A 98 16.72 1.67 -3.14
N ARG A 99 16.58 2.73 -2.32
CA ARG A 99 17.35 3.98 -2.43
C ARG A 99 17.97 4.34 -1.09
N PRO A 100 19.14 3.79 -0.75
CA PRO A 100 19.74 3.93 0.58
C PRO A 100 19.96 5.37 1.05
N GLN A 101 20.18 6.30 0.10
CA GLN A 101 20.35 7.73 0.39
C GLN A 101 19.03 8.46 0.70
N MET A 102 17.90 7.79 0.52
CA MET A 102 16.57 8.37 0.73
C MET A 102 15.94 7.81 2.00
N ARG A 103 15.42 8.69 2.86
CA ARG A 103 14.54 8.26 3.95
C ARG A 103 13.24 7.69 3.40
N CYS A 104 12.68 6.70 4.07
CA CYS A 104 11.41 6.10 3.66
C CYS A 104 10.30 7.16 3.61
N THR A 105 9.66 7.27 2.45
CA THR A 105 8.55 8.23 2.22
C THR A 105 7.39 8.01 3.19
N TRP A 106 7.14 6.78 3.59
CA TRP A 106 6.03 6.46 4.48
C TRP A 106 6.33 6.74 5.95
N LEU A 107 7.59 6.72 6.36
CA LEU A 107 8.00 7.26 7.66
C LEU A 107 7.84 8.78 7.69
N GLU A 108 8.20 9.46 6.60
CA GLU A 108 7.98 10.91 6.46
C GLU A 108 6.48 11.24 6.47
N ALA A 109 5.65 10.43 5.79
CA ALA A 109 4.20 10.59 5.81
C ALA A 109 3.63 10.47 7.24
N GLY A 110 4.02 9.45 7.99
CA GLY A 110 3.60 9.27 9.38
C GLY A 110 4.07 10.43 10.29
N GLU A 111 5.28 10.93 10.10
CA GLU A 111 5.78 12.09 10.83
C GLU A 111 4.97 13.36 10.51
N GLY A 112 4.70 13.61 9.22
CA GLY A 112 3.90 14.74 8.79
C GLY A 112 2.45 14.68 9.29
N GLN A 113 1.86 13.50 9.33
CA GLN A 113 0.52 13.28 9.88
C GLN A 113 0.46 13.60 11.38
N ARG A 114 1.41 13.11 12.17
CA ARG A 114 1.50 13.45 13.60
C ARG A 114 1.60 14.96 13.82
N ARG A 115 2.45 15.66 13.02
CA ARG A 115 2.60 17.11 13.08
C ARG A 115 1.36 17.88 12.65
N ALA A 116 0.63 17.37 11.68
CA ALA A 116 -0.62 17.98 11.21
C ALA A 116 -1.83 17.70 12.13
N GLY A 117 -1.66 16.89 13.16
CA GLY A 117 -2.76 16.45 14.04
C GLY A 117 -3.78 15.58 13.29
N SER A 118 -3.36 14.92 12.22
CA SER A 118 -4.23 14.06 11.41
C SER A 118 -4.22 12.64 11.96
N VAL A 119 -5.37 12.06 12.16
CA VAL A 119 -5.55 10.64 12.47
C VAL A 119 -5.28 9.81 11.21
N ALA A 120 -4.92 8.55 11.37
CA ALA A 120 -4.48 7.61 10.34
C ALA A 120 -4.99 7.88 8.92
N ALA A 121 -4.07 7.82 7.96
CA ALA A 121 -4.42 8.02 6.55
C ALA A 121 -5.50 7.02 6.12
N PRO A 122 -6.55 7.47 5.43
CA PRO A 122 -7.46 6.55 4.78
C PRO A 122 -6.70 5.73 3.74
N TRP A 123 -7.23 4.57 3.40
CA TRP A 123 -6.74 3.80 2.28
C TRP A 123 -6.80 4.62 1.00
N LEU A 124 -5.66 4.76 0.35
CA LEU A 124 -5.61 5.37 -0.96
C LEU A 124 -5.99 4.33 -2.02
N ALA A 125 -6.92 4.69 -2.88
CA ALA A 125 -7.28 3.85 -4.01
C ALA A 125 -6.05 3.50 -4.87
N PRO A 126 -6.05 2.38 -5.57
CA PRO A 126 -5.03 2.03 -6.55
C PRO A 126 -4.80 3.16 -7.54
N LEU A 127 -3.57 3.27 -8.06
CA LEU A 127 -3.22 4.33 -9.00
C LEU A 127 -3.90 4.10 -10.35
N ASP A 128 -4.80 4.99 -10.72
CA ASP A 128 -5.33 5.07 -12.08
C ASP A 128 -4.34 5.83 -12.98
N ARG A 129 -3.61 5.10 -13.80
CA ARG A 129 -2.58 5.67 -14.69
C ARG A 129 -3.15 6.58 -15.78
N ARG A 130 -4.44 6.47 -16.11
CA ARG A 130 -5.12 7.34 -17.09
C ARG A 130 -5.17 8.79 -16.64
N ARG A 131 -5.07 9.04 -15.33
CA ARG A 131 -5.05 10.38 -14.74
C ARG A 131 -3.66 11.00 -14.65
N GLY A 132 -2.63 10.28 -15.07
CA GLY A 132 -1.27 10.77 -15.09
C GLY A 132 -1.13 12.05 -15.90
N GLU A 133 -0.24 12.94 -15.47
CA GLU A 133 0.06 14.22 -16.11
C GLU A 133 -1.11 15.24 -16.12
N ARG A 134 -2.24 14.95 -15.47
CA ARG A 134 -3.37 15.89 -15.33
C ARG A 134 -3.23 16.72 -14.06
N SER A 135 -3.77 17.96 -14.11
CA SER A 135 -3.84 18.83 -12.92
C SER A 135 -4.86 18.28 -11.92
N THR A 136 -4.43 18.08 -10.69
CA THR A 136 -5.34 17.66 -9.61
C THR A 136 -6.24 18.80 -9.16
N TRP A 137 -5.85 20.05 -9.37
CA TRP A 137 -6.69 21.20 -9.04
C TRP A 137 -7.87 21.33 -10.01
N ILE A 138 -7.64 21.01 -11.29
CA ILE A 138 -8.73 20.95 -12.27
C ILE A 138 -9.74 19.87 -11.88
N GLN A 139 -9.30 18.73 -11.37
CA GLN A 139 -10.22 17.68 -10.93
C GLN A 139 -11.06 18.08 -9.70
N VAL A 140 -10.54 18.98 -8.85
CA VAL A 140 -11.33 19.55 -7.74
C VAL A 140 -12.36 20.55 -8.25
N ILE A 141 -12.01 21.35 -9.25
CA ILE A 141 -12.89 22.35 -9.85
C ILE A 141 -13.94 21.71 -10.77
N HIS A 142 -13.54 20.66 -11.48
CA HIS A 142 -14.36 19.88 -12.40
C HIS A 142 -14.21 18.39 -12.08
N PRO A 143 -14.95 17.87 -11.11
CA PRO A 143 -14.99 16.43 -10.87
C PRO A 143 -15.56 15.75 -12.11
N GLU A 144 -14.78 14.89 -12.74
CA GLU A 144 -15.28 14.01 -13.81
C GLU A 144 -16.33 13.06 -13.20
N PRO A 145 -17.51 12.87 -13.86
CA PRO A 145 -18.59 12.02 -13.33
C PRO A 145 -18.14 10.57 -13.09
N ASP A 146 -17.21 10.08 -13.89
CA ASP A 146 -16.60 8.74 -13.75
C ASP A 146 -15.33 8.70 -12.89
N ALA A 147 -14.93 9.85 -12.40
CA ALA A 147 -13.99 9.87 -11.30
C ALA A 147 -14.74 9.26 -10.10
N ALA A 148 -14.70 7.93 -9.99
CA ALA A 148 -15.01 7.32 -8.73
C ALA A 148 -14.35 8.21 -7.66
N PRO A 149 -15.13 8.82 -6.76
CA PRO A 149 -14.55 9.70 -5.78
C PRO A 149 -13.34 8.96 -5.23
N VAL A 150 -12.26 9.70 -4.86
CA VAL A 150 -11.29 9.16 -3.90
C VAL A 150 -12.09 9.00 -2.60
N THR A 151 -13.20 8.29 -2.74
CA THR A 151 -14.03 7.86 -1.65
C THR A 151 -13.08 7.05 -0.82
N ARG A 152 -12.93 7.47 0.38
CA ARG A 152 -12.76 6.54 1.48
C ARG A 152 -13.32 5.20 0.99
N SER A 153 -12.46 4.35 0.41
CA SER A 153 -12.79 2.95 0.47
C SER A 153 -13.08 2.78 1.94
N ALA A 154 -14.31 2.46 2.27
CA ALA A 154 -14.66 2.09 3.62
C ALA A 154 -13.50 1.25 4.13
N PRO A 155 -12.98 1.47 5.34
CA PRO A 155 -11.98 0.58 5.89
C PRO A 155 -12.44 -0.81 5.49
N PRO A 156 -11.55 -1.65 4.95
CA PRO A 156 -11.94 -3.00 4.54
C PRO A 156 -12.84 -3.49 5.66
N PRO A 157 -14.03 -4.03 5.36
CA PRO A 157 -14.97 -4.44 6.39
C PRO A 157 -14.15 -5.14 7.44
N ALA A 158 -14.33 -4.73 8.71
CA ALA A 158 -13.60 -5.35 9.81
C ALA A 158 -13.58 -6.84 9.50
N PRO A 159 -12.38 -7.50 9.52
CA PRO A 159 -12.30 -8.89 9.13
C PRO A 159 -13.52 -9.55 9.76
N ARG A 160 -14.38 -10.12 8.92
CA ARG A 160 -15.54 -10.83 9.46
C ARG A 160 -14.97 -11.67 10.57
N PRO A 161 -15.54 -11.65 11.78
CA PRO A 161 -15.12 -12.57 12.80
C PRO A 161 -14.98 -13.89 12.05
N ALA A 162 -13.74 -14.42 11.97
CA ALA A 162 -13.52 -15.62 11.22
C ALA A 162 -14.63 -16.55 11.67
N GLU A 163 -15.53 -16.88 10.74
CA GLU A 163 -16.50 -17.94 11.06
C GLU A 163 -15.60 -19.01 11.63
N PRO A 164 -15.90 -19.48 12.84
CA PRO A 164 -15.05 -20.49 13.42
C PRO A 164 -14.86 -21.48 12.30
N ILE A 165 -13.58 -21.78 11.94
CA ILE A 165 -13.27 -22.76 10.91
C ILE A 165 -13.87 -24.04 11.48
N SER A 166 -15.19 -24.15 11.31
CA SER A 166 -15.98 -25.25 11.74
C SER A 166 -15.59 -26.35 10.80
N ALA A 167 -14.89 -27.32 11.35
CA ALA A 167 -14.65 -28.61 10.75
C ALA A 167 -13.42 -28.82 9.85
N LEU A 168 -12.45 -27.94 9.80
CA LEU A 168 -11.10 -28.48 9.76
C LEU A 168 -10.71 -28.64 11.24
N ASP A 169 -10.62 -29.86 11.73
CA ASP A 169 -9.90 -30.16 12.97
C ASP A 169 -8.46 -29.71 12.77
N ALA A 170 -8.25 -28.40 12.96
CA ALA A 170 -6.96 -27.78 12.72
C ALA A 170 -5.97 -28.37 13.71
N ALA A 171 -5.14 -29.29 13.24
CA ALA A 171 -4.24 -30.05 14.08
C ALA A 171 -3.32 -29.13 14.88
N LEU A 172 -2.86 -28.04 14.25
CA LEU A 172 -2.06 -27.01 14.92
C LEU A 172 -2.87 -26.29 16.02
N GLN A 173 -4.11 -25.89 15.72
CA GLN A 173 -4.96 -25.19 16.68
C GLN A 173 -5.29 -26.09 17.87
N ASN A 174 -5.56 -27.37 17.63
CA ASN A 174 -5.82 -28.34 18.66
C ASN A 174 -4.55 -28.62 19.50
N ALA A 175 -3.38 -28.68 18.86
CA ALA A 175 -2.12 -28.81 19.59
C ALA A 175 -1.84 -27.60 20.47
N LEU A 176 -2.09 -26.37 19.97
CA LEU A 176 -1.87 -25.14 20.74
C LEU A 176 -2.88 -24.92 21.87
N ARG A 177 -4.09 -25.50 21.78
CA ARG A 177 -5.10 -25.47 22.86
C ARG A 177 -4.97 -26.59 23.87
N GLY A 178 -4.32 -27.67 23.46
CA GLY A 178 -4.04 -28.84 24.33
C GLY A 178 -2.70 -28.72 25.03
N GLU A 179 -2.39 -29.74 25.84
CA GLU A 179 -1.10 -29.85 26.54
C GLU A 179 -0.01 -30.55 25.70
N ARG A 180 -0.27 -30.70 24.40
CA ARG A 180 0.62 -31.43 23.51
C ARG A 180 1.56 -30.48 22.77
N PHE A 181 2.80 -30.89 22.57
CA PHE A 181 3.79 -30.14 21.81
C PHE A 181 3.37 -30.07 20.34
N ALA A 182 3.27 -28.84 19.76
CA ALA A 182 2.98 -28.64 18.36
C ALA A 182 4.25 -28.78 17.53
N VAL A 183 4.18 -29.59 16.46
CA VAL A 183 5.28 -29.80 15.53
C VAL A 183 4.92 -29.21 14.17
N THR A 184 5.73 -28.28 13.69
CA THR A 184 5.57 -27.70 12.35
C THR A 184 6.83 -27.91 11.51
N VAL A 185 6.69 -27.94 10.22
CA VAL A 185 7.81 -27.96 9.27
C VAL A 185 7.70 -26.79 8.32
N GLU A 186 8.83 -26.27 7.86
CA GLU A 186 8.87 -25.23 6.86
C GLU A 186 9.22 -25.80 5.48
N ILE A 187 8.47 -25.42 4.47
CA ILE A 187 8.71 -25.76 3.06
C ILE A 187 8.79 -24.48 2.25
N ALA A 188 9.91 -24.29 1.54
CA ALA A 188 9.98 -23.27 0.50
C ALA A 188 9.17 -23.72 -0.73
N PRO A 189 8.27 -22.87 -1.26
CA PRO A 189 7.58 -23.18 -2.49
C PRO A 189 8.57 -23.50 -3.63
N PRO A 190 8.22 -24.38 -4.56
CA PRO A 190 9.09 -24.68 -5.70
C PRO A 190 9.20 -23.49 -6.67
N ASP A 191 10.25 -23.50 -7.47
CA ASP A 191 10.43 -22.62 -8.63
C ASP A 191 9.70 -23.14 -9.88
N SER A 192 8.62 -23.85 -9.67
CA SER A 192 7.77 -24.46 -10.69
C SER A 192 6.30 -24.09 -10.45
N PRO A 193 5.51 -23.86 -11.50
CA PRO A 193 4.07 -23.68 -11.38
C PRO A 193 3.31 -24.99 -11.16
N ASP A 194 3.98 -26.15 -11.29
CA ASP A 194 3.36 -27.46 -11.16
C ASP A 194 3.07 -27.80 -9.69
N PRO A 195 1.79 -27.97 -9.31
CA PRO A 195 1.41 -28.33 -7.94
C PRO A 195 1.98 -29.69 -7.52
N ALA A 196 2.21 -30.63 -8.44
CA ALA A 196 2.73 -31.96 -8.12
C ALA A 196 4.11 -31.89 -7.47
N VAL A 197 4.95 -30.93 -7.88
CA VAL A 197 6.28 -30.72 -7.30
C VAL A 197 6.19 -30.32 -5.82
N LEU A 198 5.24 -29.45 -5.47
CA LEU A 198 4.99 -29.03 -4.11
C LEU A 198 4.43 -30.20 -3.27
N LEU A 199 3.43 -30.90 -3.81
CA LEU A 199 2.79 -32.02 -3.13
C LEU A 199 3.79 -33.16 -2.83
N ALA A 200 4.67 -33.48 -3.77
CA ALA A 200 5.72 -34.48 -3.54
C ALA A 200 6.68 -34.10 -2.40
N ARG A 201 6.94 -32.82 -2.18
CA ARG A 201 7.72 -32.34 -1.04
C ARG A 201 6.94 -32.48 0.27
N ALA A 202 5.67 -32.11 0.26
CA ALA A 202 4.79 -32.10 1.43
C ALA A 202 4.44 -33.51 1.92
N GLU A 203 4.29 -34.45 1.01
CA GLU A 203 3.85 -35.83 1.31
C GLU A 203 4.77 -36.53 2.33
N ARG A 204 6.05 -36.17 2.34
CA ARG A 204 7.03 -36.70 3.31
C ARG A 204 6.68 -36.39 4.77
N PHE A 205 5.85 -35.40 5.00
CA PHE A 205 5.48 -34.90 6.33
C PHE A 205 4.06 -35.28 6.73
N ARG A 206 3.32 -35.96 5.85
CA ARG A 206 1.94 -36.37 6.11
C ARG A 206 1.84 -37.22 7.37
N GLY A 207 1.04 -36.78 8.35
CA GLY A 207 0.87 -37.43 9.63
C GLY A 207 2.04 -37.29 10.61
N LEU A 208 3.11 -36.58 10.24
CA LEU A 208 4.27 -36.36 11.11
C LEU A 208 4.27 -34.96 11.74
N VAL A 209 3.54 -34.02 11.16
CA VAL A 209 3.50 -32.60 11.60
C VAL A 209 2.07 -32.11 11.72
N ASP A 210 1.87 -31.11 12.56
CA ASP A 210 0.59 -30.49 12.80
C ASP A 210 0.28 -29.42 11.74
N ALA A 211 1.31 -28.76 11.19
CA ALA A 211 1.15 -27.80 10.10
C ALA A 211 2.42 -27.69 9.26
N ILE A 212 2.24 -27.21 8.02
CA ILE A 212 3.31 -26.91 7.08
C ILE A 212 3.40 -25.40 6.88
N ASN A 213 4.50 -24.83 7.30
CA ASN A 213 4.81 -23.41 7.17
C ASN A 213 5.35 -23.13 5.75
N ILE A 214 4.72 -22.22 5.01
CA ILE A 214 5.07 -21.89 3.62
C ILE A 214 5.75 -20.54 3.58
N THR A 215 7.04 -20.51 3.20
CA THR A 215 7.82 -19.28 3.12
C THR A 215 7.37 -18.39 1.93
N ASP A 216 7.49 -17.08 2.10
CA ASP A 216 7.19 -16.10 1.05
C ASP A 216 8.48 -15.40 0.59
N GLY A 217 8.87 -15.64 -0.67
CA GLY A 217 10.02 -14.99 -1.27
C GLY A 217 11.37 -15.32 -0.64
N ALA A 218 11.53 -16.52 -0.09
CA ALA A 218 12.77 -16.97 0.54
C ALA A 218 13.96 -16.86 -0.42
N GLY A 219 15.05 -16.25 0.05
CA GLY A 219 16.27 -16.08 -0.72
C GLY A 219 16.16 -15.09 -1.91
N GLY A 220 15.01 -14.42 -2.10
CA GLY A 220 14.84 -13.47 -3.21
C GLY A 220 14.77 -14.12 -4.60
N ASN A 221 14.63 -15.44 -4.67
CA ASN A 221 14.48 -16.18 -5.92
C ASN A 221 13.01 -16.23 -6.38
N CYS A 222 12.80 -16.58 -7.65
CA CYS A 222 11.46 -16.80 -8.19
C CYS A 222 10.93 -18.15 -7.69
N HIS A 223 9.81 -18.12 -6.99
CA HIS A 223 9.12 -19.30 -6.46
C HIS A 223 7.62 -19.19 -6.70
N MET A 224 6.91 -20.33 -6.58
CA MET A 224 5.45 -20.31 -6.47
C MET A 224 5.04 -19.40 -5.31
N SER A 225 3.99 -18.59 -5.48
CA SER A 225 3.48 -17.72 -4.42
C SER A 225 3.12 -18.53 -3.18
N SER A 226 3.45 -18.03 -1.99
CA SER A 226 3.07 -18.67 -0.72
C SER A 226 1.56 -18.90 -0.60
N VAL A 227 0.75 -17.97 -1.11
CA VAL A 227 -0.72 -18.07 -1.14
C VAL A 227 -1.18 -19.20 -2.05
N ALA A 228 -0.61 -19.30 -3.27
CA ALA A 228 -0.92 -20.38 -4.19
C ALA A 228 -0.51 -21.74 -3.62
N ALA A 229 0.71 -21.82 -3.05
CA ALA A 229 1.21 -23.03 -2.41
C ALA A 229 0.34 -23.44 -1.22
N ALA A 230 -0.07 -22.53 -0.38
CA ALA A 230 -0.97 -22.80 0.75
C ALA A 230 -2.34 -23.33 0.25
N SER A 231 -2.89 -22.74 -0.81
CA SER A 231 -4.15 -23.21 -1.41
C SER A 231 -4.04 -24.64 -1.93
N VAL A 232 -2.94 -24.98 -2.61
CA VAL A 232 -2.67 -26.33 -3.10
C VAL A 232 -2.56 -27.34 -1.96
N LEU A 233 -1.82 -26.99 -0.90
CA LEU A 233 -1.66 -27.87 0.27
C LEU A 233 -2.98 -28.07 1.02
N ALA A 234 -3.76 -27.00 1.20
CA ALA A 234 -5.07 -27.10 1.85
C ALA A 234 -6.01 -28.01 1.06
N ALA A 235 -6.06 -27.90 -0.26
CA ALA A 235 -6.85 -28.77 -1.14
C ALA A 235 -6.41 -30.23 -1.06
N ALA A 236 -5.14 -30.49 -0.74
CA ALA A 236 -4.58 -31.83 -0.55
C ALA A 236 -4.71 -32.37 0.89
N GLY A 237 -5.41 -31.66 1.78
CA GLY A 237 -5.66 -32.07 3.16
C GLY A 237 -4.48 -31.87 4.12
N PHE A 238 -3.55 -30.96 3.79
CA PHE A 238 -2.56 -30.46 4.73
C PHE A 238 -3.05 -29.20 5.44
N GLU A 239 -2.50 -28.89 6.59
CA GLU A 239 -2.73 -27.62 7.29
C GLU A 239 -1.59 -26.64 6.98
N PRO A 240 -1.77 -25.68 6.06
CA PRO A 240 -0.72 -24.73 5.73
C PRO A 240 -0.77 -23.49 6.64
N VAL A 241 0.41 -23.04 7.07
CA VAL A 241 0.63 -21.71 7.63
C VAL A 241 1.25 -20.84 6.54
N CYS A 242 0.45 -19.96 5.97
CA CYS A 242 0.87 -19.08 4.88
C CYS A 242 1.65 -17.88 5.42
N GLN A 243 2.94 -17.80 5.13
CA GLN A 243 3.72 -16.59 5.37
C GLN A 243 3.43 -15.54 4.30
N VAL A 244 3.32 -14.29 4.72
CA VAL A 244 3.14 -13.15 3.82
C VAL A 244 4.21 -12.12 4.12
N GLY A 245 5.19 -12.01 3.23
CA GLY A 245 6.26 -11.04 3.34
C GLY A 245 5.77 -9.61 3.09
N CYS A 246 6.07 -8.69 3.99
CA CYS A 246 5.72 -7.27 3.85
C CYS A 246 6.74 -6.49 2.99
N ARG A 247 7.77 -7.15 2.47
CA ARG A 247 8.80 -6.48 1.68
C ARG A 247 8.29 -6.00 0.32
N ASP A 248 7.56 -6.85 -0.38
CA ASP A 248 7.11 -6.63 -1.76
C ASP A 248 5.60 -6.47 -1.86
N ARG A 249 4.89 -6.67 -0.77
CA ARG A 249 3.44 -6.56 -0.65
C ARG A 249 3.05 -5.42 0.27
N ASN A 250 1.86 -4.92 0.08
CA ASN A 250 1.19 -3.99 0.99
C ASN A 250 -0.15 -4.56 1.40
N ARG A 251 -0.91 -3.83 2.23
CA ARG A 251 -2.21 -4.29 2.73
C ARG A 251 -3.30 -4.49 1.65
N ILE A 252 -3.03 -4.14 0.39
CA ILE A 252 -3.99 -4.29 -0.73
C ILE A 252 -3.62 -5.51 -1.60
N ALA A 253 -2.36 -5.91 -1.60
CA ALA A 253 -1.87 -7.03 -2.41
C ALA A 253 -2.31 -8.36 -1.86
#